data_6f796fa5e67263ccc35e9cc7fb54358f
#
_entry.id   6f796fa5e67263ccc35e9cc7fb54358f
#
_cell.length_a   1.000
_cell.length_b   1.000
_cell.length_c   1.000
_cell.angle_alpha   90.00
_cell.angle_beta   90.00
_cell.angle_gamma   90.00
#
_symmetry.space_group_name_H-M   'P 1'
#
loop_
_entity.id
_entity.type
_entity.pdbx_description
1 polymer ?
#
loop_
_entity_poly.entity_id
_entity_poly.type
_entity_poly.pdbx_seq_one_letter_code
_entity_poly.pdbx_strand_id
1 'polypeptide(L)'
;MNIEEIPQIITAIQDDIKMLKSAINPKPEIHTDSELKVLLKDNTIADDDAEMKLEDIKGIIVPLLNGKSVLVYPKFKECPLLPESVKWNGKQMNECDTRYNDSDGRKETDDLLALGSEAAKFVRSVCPGMEFNLPHNMLILAALYHFWEQFNEIVARIDGASELAFPAWSSAMNSSYNAWRYNSCGYFGSNLFYYSLMCVPCVLYE
;
A
#
# COMPACT_ATOMS: atom_id res chain seq x y z
N MET A 1 40.21 27.47 16.32
CA MET A 1 38.75 27.45 16.07
C MET A 1 38.14 28.41 17.06
N ASN A 2 37.57 29.48 16.57
CA ASN A 2 37.00 30.52 17.42
C ASN A 2 35.62 30.06 17.91
N ILE A 3 35.35 30.18 19.21
CA ILE A 3 34.07 29.71 19.81
C ILE A 3 32.88 30.41 19.17
N GLU A 4 33.02 31.61 18.65
CA GLU A 4 31.99 32.34 17.94
C GLU A 4 31.60 31.76 16.57
N GLU A 5 32.43 30.89 15.97
CA GLU A 5 32.18 30.23 14.68
C GLU A 5 31.39 28.93 14.84
N ILE A 6 31.31 28.36 16.06
CA ILE A 6 30.64 27.08 16.31
C ILE A 6 29.17 27.07 15.91
N PRO A 7 28.33 28.10 16.22
CA PRO A 7 26.93 28.11 15.79
C PRO A 7 26.74 28.09 14.26
N GLN A 8 27.63 28.80 13.54
CA GLN A 8 27.58 28.81 12.06
C GLN A 8 27.95 27.48 11.47
N ILE A 9 28.92 26.76 12.05
CA ILE A 9 29.29 25.39 11.62
C ILE A 9 28.15 24.42 11.90
N ILE A 10 27.50 24.52 13.06
CA ILE A 10 26.35 23.67 13.40
C ILE A 10 25.21 23.88 12.39
N THR A 11 24.89 25.12 12.04
CA THR A 11 23.86 25.43 11.06
C THR A 11 24.20 24.84 9.68
N ALA A 12 25.44 25.01 9.21
CA ALA A 12 25.90 24.46 7.95
C ALA A 12 25.78 22.92 7.92
N ILE A 13 26.19 22.24 9.00
CA ILE A 13 26.05 20.78 9.12
C ILE A 13 24.57 20.35 9.12
N GLN A 14 23.69 21.10 9.78
CA GLN A 14 22.25 20.82 9.79
C GLN A 14 21.63 20.96 8.38
N ASP A 15 22.06 21.97 7.62
CA ASP A 15 21.61 22.17 6.24
C ASP A 15 22.14 21.09 5.32
N ASP A 16 23.41 20.66 5.47
CA ASP A 16 23.99 19.54 4.73
C ASP A 16 23.27 18.23 5.04
N ILE A 17 22.95 17.97 6.32
CA ILE A 17 22.17 16.79 6.73
C ILE A 17 20.75 16.83 6.12
N LYS A 18 20.13 18.00 6.05
CA LYS A 18 18.82 18.17 5.42
C LYS A 18 18.88 17.93 3.90
N MET A 19 19.92 18.45 3.24
CA MET A 19 20.16 18.19 1.82
C MET A 19 20.46 16.72 1.54
N LEU A 20 21.29 16.08 2.36
CA LEU A 20 21.58 14.65 2.25
C LEU A 20 20.31 13.80 2.48
N LYS A 21 19.49 14.13 3.47
CA LYS A 21 18.21 13.47 3.71
C LYS A 21 17.25 13.61 2.52
N SER A 22 17.21 14.78 1.87
CA SER A 22 16.39 14.99 0.67
C SER A 22 16.94 14.28 -0.56
N ALA A 23 18.26 14.10 -0.66
CA ALA A 23 18.92 13.36 -1.74
C ALA A 23 18.81 11.83 -1.57
N ILE A 24 18.88 11.35 -0.32
CA ILE A 24 18.75 9.91 0.01
C ILE A 24 17.29 9.46 0.02
N ASN A 25 16.38 10.36 0.41
CA ASN A 25 14.93 10.19 0.29
C ASN A 25 14.40 11.37 -0.56
N PRO A 26 14.62 11.39 -1.88
CA PRO A 26 13.93 12.37 -2.68
C PRO A 26 12.44 12.20 -2.38
N LYS A 27 11.78 13.29 -1.90
CA LYS A 27 10.32 13.32 -1.97
C LYS A 27 10.00 12.99 -3.41
N PRO A 28 9.34 11.88 -3.71
CA PRO A 28 8.98 11.61 -5.07
C PRO A 28 8.18 12.80 -5.55
N GLU A 29 8.63 13.44 -6.64
CA GLU A 29 7.79 14.37 -7.38
C GLU A 29 6.65 13.53 -7.94
N ILE A 30 5.57 13.47 -7.19
CA ILE A 30 4.33 12.90 -7.67
C ILE A 30 3.88 13.89 -8.72
N HIS A 31 3.89 13.44 -9.98
CA HIS A 31 3.32 14.22 -11.05
C HIS A 31 1.87 14.50 -10.66
N THR A 32 1.58 15.77 -10.39
CA THR A 32 0.29 16.25 -9.87
C THR A 32 -0.87 16.07 -10.85
N ASP A 33 -0.61 15.59 -12.06
CA ASP A 33 -1.61 15.30 -13.09
C ASP A 33 -2.15 13.85 -13.04
N SER A 34 -1.76 13.06 -12.05
CA SER A 34 -2.19 11.68 -11.89
C SER A 34 -3.45 11.64 -11.02
N GLU A 35 -4.60 11.74 -11.64
CA GLU A 35 -5.88 11.60 -10.98
C GLU A 35 -6.21 10.12 -10.74
N LEU A 36 -6.85 9.84 -9.61
CA LEU A 36 -7.47 8.54 -9.39
C LEU A 36 -8.65 8.37 -10.35
N LYS A 37 -8.80 7.17 -10.93
CA LYS A 37 -9.87 6.88 -11.88
C LYS A 37 -10.59 5.60 -11.49
N VAL A 38 -11.91 5.56 -11.66
CA VAL A 38 -12.69 4.34 -11.45
C VAL A 38 -12.83 3.58 -12.75
N LEU A 39 -12.37 2.33 -12.75
CA LEU A 39 -12.49 1.41 -13.87
C LEU A 39 -13.77 0.58 -13.72
N LEU A 40 -14.66 0.68 -14.69
CA LEU A 40 -15.91 -0.09 -14.75
C LEU A 40 -15.68 -1.50 -15.33
N LYS A 41 -16.64 -2.39 -15.14
CA LYS A 41 -16.56 -3.78 -15.64
C LYS A 41 -16.50 -3.90 -17.16
N ASP A 42 -17.03 -2.93 -17.87
CA ASP A 42 -16.97 -2.84 -19.35
C ASP A 42 -15.64 -2.26 -19.87
N ASN A 43 -14.67 -1.98 -19.00
CA ASN A 43 -13.37 -1.35 -19.26
C ASN A 43 -13.45 0.15 -19.61
N THR A 44 -14.54 0.82 -19.35
CA THR A 44 -14.62 2.28 -19.44
C THR A 44 -14.21 2.93 -18.12
N ILE A 45 -13.86 4.20 -18.17
CA ILE A 45 -13.63 5.03 -16.98
C ILE A 45 -14.93 5.71 -16.63
N ALA A 46 -15.30 5.67 -15.35
CA ALA A 46 -16.47 6.37 -14.86
C ALA A 46 -16.24 7.89 -14.87
N ASP A 47 -17.33 8.65 -15.01
CA ASP A 47 -17.33 10.11 -14.82
C ASP A 47 -16.97 10.46 -13.37
N ASP A 48 -16.28 11.59 -13.17
CA ASP A 48 -15.69 11.96 -11.87
C ASP A 48 -16.73 12.14 -10.74
N ASP A 49 -17.96 12.45 -11.07
CA ASP A 49 -19.06 12.69 -10.14
C ASP A 49 -20.12 11.57 -10.10
N ALA A 50 -19.89 10.48 -10.85
CA ALA A 50 -20.86 9.39 -10.93
C ALA A 50 -21.05 8.67 -9.59
N GLU A 51 -22.31 8.40 -9.23
CA GLU A 51 -22.65 7.42 -8.21
C GLU A 51 -22.64 6.02 -8.82
N MET A 52 -22.02 5.07 -8.14
CA MET A 52 -21.77 3.73 -8.67
C MET A 52 -22.13 2.66 -7.64
N LYS A 53 -22.28 1.42 -8.12
CA LYS A 53 -22.34 0.25 -7.23
C LYS A 53 -21.02 -0.52 -7.29
N LEU A 54 -20.64 -1.08 -6.17
CA LEU A 54 -19.41 -1.90 -6.07
C LEU A 54 -19.41 -3.06 -7.08
N GLU A 55 -20.58 -3.61 -7.40
CA GLU A 55 -20.71 -4.69 -8.38
C GLU A 55 -20.46 -4.28 -9.82
N ASP A 56 -20.51 -2.98 -10.15
CA ASP A 56 -20.33 -2.46 -11.51
C ASP A 56 -18.89 -2.04 -11.82
N ILE A 57 -18.04 -2.00 -10.80
CA ILE A 57 -16.64 -1.58 -10.98
C ILE A 57 -15.67 -2.76 -10.96
N LYS A 58 -14.53 -2.59 -11.60
CA LYS A 58 -13.32 -3.43 -11.45
C LYS A 58 -12.43 -2.95 -10.32
N GLY A 59 -12.41 -1.65 -10.07
CA GLY A 59 -11.64 -1.03 -9.00
C GLY A 59 -11.27 0.42 -9.29
N ILE A 60 -10.46 0.98 -8.43
CA ILE A 60 -9.92 2.33 -8.53
C ILE A 60 -8.46 2.23 -8.97
N ILE A 61 -8.11 2.90 -10.06
CA ILE A 61 -6.74 2.98 -10.59
C ILE A 61 -5.99 4.01 -9.77
N VAL A 62 -4.90 3.58 -9.13
CA VAL A 62 -4.03 4.42 -8.31
C VAL A 62 -2.66 4.48 -8.96
N PRO A 63 -2.17 5.67 -9.34
CA PRO A 63 -0.85 5.82 -9.93
C PRO A 63 0.24 5.58 -8.88
N LEU A 64 1.32 4.91 -9.30
CA LEU A 64 2.50 4.65 -8.48
C LEU A 64 3.64 5.58 -8.87
N LEU A 65 4.56 5.81 -7.94
CA LEU A 65 5.72 6.69 -8.13
C LEU A 65 6.68 6.25 -9.25
N ASN A 66 6.63 4.98 -9.62
CA ASN A 66 7.47 4.40 -10.69
C ASN A 66 6.84 4.47 -12.08
N GLY A 67 5.76 5.23 -12.26
CA GLY A 67 5.03 5.38 -13.52
C GLY A 67 4.09 4.21 -13.86
N LYS A 68 4.02 3.19 -13.02
CA LYS A 68 3.02 2.11 -13.11
C LYS A 68 1.73 2.53 -12.40
N SER A 69 0.71 1.71 -12.50
CA SER A 69 -0.53 1.88 -11.76
C SER A 69 -0.91 0.59 -11.05
N VAL A 70 -1.75 0.71 -10.04
CA VAL A 70 -2.36 -0.41 -9.35
C VAL A 70 -3.88 -0.24 -9.37
N LEU A 71 -4.59 -1.32 -9.61
CA LEU A 71 -6.03 -1.39 -9.48
C LEU A 71 -6.36 -1.87 -8.07
N VAL A 72 -7.12 -1.09 -7.32
CA VAL A 72 -7.52 -1.38 -5.95
C VAL A 72 -9.03 -1.58 -5.90
N TYR A 73 -9.48 -2.74 -5.41
CA TYR A 73 -10.90 -2.97 -5.21
C TYR A 73 -11.34 -2.38 -3.86
N PRO A 74 -12.31 -1.45 -3.83
CA PRO A 74 -12.62 -0.67 -2.64
C PRO A 74 -13.51 -1.44 -1.66
N LYS A 75 -13.07 -2.61 -1.25
CA LYS A 75 -13.65 -3.43 -0.19
C LYS A 75 -12.54 -3.89 0.72
N PHE A 76 -12.53 -3.36 1.93
CA PHE A 76 -11.47 -3.57 2.90
C PHE A 76 -11.99 -4.29 4.14
N LYS A 77 -11.11 -4.99 4.82
CA LYS A 77 -11.40 -5.69 6.07
C LYS A 77 -10.16 -5.78 6.92
N GLU A 78 -10.29 -5.59 8.21
CA GLU A 78 -9.23 -5.90 9.16
C GLU A 78 -9.17 -7.41 9.42
N CYS A 79 -8.02 -8.02 9.13
CA CYS A 79 -7.76 -9.44 9.38
C CYS A 79 -6.31 -9.65 9.80
N PRO A 80 -6.01 -10.70 10.55
CA PRO A 80 -4.64 -11.17 10.70
C PRO A 80 -4.13 -11.76 9.39
N LEU A 81 -2.82 -11.59 9.12
CA LEU A 81 -2.19 -12.28 7.99
C LEU A 81 -2.15 -13.79 8.21
N LEU A 82 -1.78 -14.21 9.43
CA LEU A 82 -1.71 -15.62 9.81
C LEU A 82 -2.13 -15.80 11.26
N PRO A 83 -2.66 -16.98 11.64
CA PRO A 83 -2.88 -17.34 13.04
C PRO A 83 -1.56 -17.36 13.83
N GLU A 84 -1.60 -17.02 15.12
CA GLU A 84 -0.43 -17.00 16.01
C GLU A 84 0.34 -18.33 16.04
N SER A 85 -0.37 -19.45 15.89
CA SER A 85 0.21 -20.80 15.90
C SER A 85 0.97 -21.16 14.63
N VAL A 86 0.85 -20.38 13.56
CA VAL A 86 1.46 -20.65 12.26
C VAL A 86 2.80 -19.93 12.16
N LYS A 87 3.82 -20.64 11.68
CA LYS A 87 5.13 -20.08 11.38
C LYS A 87 5.25 -19.78 9.90
N TRP A 88 5.57 -18.55 9.56
CA TRP A 88 5.79 -18.17 8.18
C TRP A 88 7.26 -18.36 7.79
N ASN A 89 7.50 -19.18 6.76
CA ASN A 89 8.85 -19.51 6.27
C ASN A 89 9.14 -18.88 4.88
N GLY A 90 8.43 -17.79 4.53
CA GLY A 90 8.67 -17.05 3.30
C GLY A 90 10.04 -16.34 3.28
N LYS A 91 10.36 -15.69 2.18
CA LYS A 91 11.58 -14.89 2.05
C LYS A 91 11.44 -13.62 2.89
N GLN A 92 12.38 -13.43 3.83
CA GLN A 92 12.49 -12.17 4.56
C GLN A 92 12.94 -11.05 3.63
N MET A 93 12.34 -9.89 3.75
CA MET A 93 12.67 -8.72 2.96
C MET A 93 13.08 -7.57 3.87
N ASN A 94 14.15 -6.88 3.50
CA ASN A 94 14.52 -5.64 4.15
C ASN A 94 13.63 -4.48 3.63
N GLU A 95 13.74 -3.31 4.25
CA GLU A 95 12.93 -2.15 3.89
C GLU A 95 13.16 -1.69 2.43
N CYS A 96 14.40 -1.75 1.94
CA CYS A 96 14.70 -1.39 0.56
C CYS A 96 14.07 -2.36 -0.44
N ASP A 97 14.17 -3.67 -0.18
CA ASP A 97 13.57 -4.68 -1.05
C ASP A 97 12.05 -4.55 -1.13
N THR A 98 11.38 -4.16 -0.02
CA THR A 98 9.94 -3.96 -0.02
C THR A 98 9.49 -2.71 -0.80
N ARG A 99 10.36 -1.71 -0.91
CA ARG A 99 10.06 -0.46 -1.64
C ARG A 99 10.22 -0.58 -3.15
N TYR A 100 11.16 -1.39 -3.61
CA TYR A 100 11.59 -1.40 -5.02
C TYR A 100 11.30 -2.70 -5.75
N ASN A 101 10.56 -3.61 -5.13
CA ASN A 101 10.22 -4.85 -5.80
C ASN A 101 9.03 -4.66 -6.75
N ASP A 102 9.12 -5.33 -7.91
CA ASP A 102 8.10 -5.29 -8.95
C ASP A 102 7.02 -6.38 -8.79
N SER A 103 7.01 -7.10 -7.65
CA SER A 103 6.04 -8.17 -7.41
C SER A 103 4.63 -7.60 -7.25
N ASP A 104 3.67 -8.24 -7.91
CA ASP A 104 2.24 -7.96 -7.76
C ASP A 104 1.64 -8.58 -6.48
N GLY A 105 2.45 -9.28 -5.66
CA GLY A 105 2.02 -9.95 -4.45
C GLY A 105 1.26 -11.27 -4.67
N ARG A 106 1.15 -11.74 -5.91
CA ARG A 106 0.41 -12.97 -6.25
C ARG A 106 0.98 -14.18 -5.53
N LYS A 107 2.29 -14.41 -5.73
CA LYS A 107 2.98 -15.55 -5.12
C LYS A 107 2.87 -15.54 -3.60
N GLU A 108 3.12 -14.41 -2.97
CA GLU A 108 3.07 -14.24 -1.52
C GLU A 108 1.65 -14.42 -0.98
N THR A 109 0.65 -13.95 -1.71
CA THR A 109 -0.76 -14.18 -1.37
C THR A 109 -1.13 -15.66 -1.47
N ASP A 110 -0.63 -16.38 -2.49
CA ASP A 110 -0.84 -17.81 -2.63
C ASP A 110 -0.14 -18.62 -1.54
N ASP A 111 1.09 -18.24 -1.18
CA ASP A 111 1.82 -18.83 -0.05
C ASP A 111 1.05 -18.62 1.28
N LEU A 112 0.50 -17.43 1.50
CA LEU A 112 -0.35 -17.11 2.65
C LEU A 112 -1.66 -17.91 2.65
N LEU A 113 -2.30 -18.09 1.48
CA LEU A 113 -3.50 -18.94 1.33
C LEU A 113 -3.22 -20.38 1.73
N ALA A 114 -2.08 -20.95 1.28
CA ALA A 114 -1.66 -22.30 1.63
C ALA A 114 -1.44 -22.48 3.15
N LEU A 115 -1.08 -21.39 3.86
CA LEU A 115 -0.95 -21.35 5.31
C LEU A 115 -2.27 -21.05 6.06
N GLY A 116 -3.38 -20.91 5.35
CA GLY A 116 -4.70 -20.68 5.93
C GLY A 116 -5.05 -19.22 6.24
N SER A 117 -4.31 -18.25 5.68
CA SER A 117 -4.50 -16.81 5.89
C SER A 117 -5.93 -16.34 5.62
N GLU A 118 -6.56 -15.71 6.61
CA GLU A 118 -7.86 -15.05 6.45
C GLU A 118 -7.75 -13.78 5.57
N ALA A 119 -6.66 -13.05 5.68
CA ALA A 119 -6.39 -11.88 4.85
C ALA A 119 -6.28 -12.25 3.36
N ALA A 120 -5.52 -13.31 3.05
CA ALA A 120 -5.38 -13.80 1.68
C ALA A 120 -6.70 -14.36 1.11
N LYS A 121 -7.46 -15.13 1.90
CA LYS A 121 -8.81 -15.58 1.53
C LYS A 121 -9.74 -14.42 1.23
N PHE A 122 -9.70 -13.39 2.06
CA PHE A 122 -10.53 -12.20 1.88
C PHE A 122 -10.20 -11.53 0.55
N VAL A 123 -8.93 -11.14 0.28
CA VAL A 123 -8.59 -10.41 -0.96
C VAL A 123 -8.86 -11.23 -2.23
N ARG A 124 -8.75 -12.57 -2.18
CA ARG A 124 -9.11 -13.45 -3.30
C ARG A 124 -10.60 -13.55 -3.55
N SER A 125 -11.44 -13.28 -2.56
CA SER A 125 -12.90 -13.45 -2.63
C SER A 125 -13.68 -12.16 -2.87
N VAL A 126 -13.05 -10.98 -2.81
CA VAL A 126 -13.76 -9.70 -2.83
C VAL A 126 -14.46 -9.38 -4.14
N CYS A 127 -13.91 -9.84 -5.26
CA CYS A 127 -14.46 -9.57 -6.60
C CYS A 127 -14.54 -10.85 -7.42
N PRO A 128 -15.74 -11.37 -7.71
CA PRO A 128 -15.90 -12.55 -8.55
C PRO A 128 -15.30 -12.35 -9.95
N GLY A 129 -14.48 -13.30 -10.39
CA GLY A 129 -13.88 -13.29 -11.73
C GLY A 129 -12.58 -12.46 -11.85
N MET A 130 -12.12 -11.84 -10.76
CA MET A 130 -10.82 -11.17 -10.70
C MET A 130 -10.00 -11.66 -9.49
N GLU A 131 -8.71 -11.86 -9.70
CA GLU A 131 -7.78 -12.25 -8.65
C GLU A 131 -7.04 -11.04 -8.11
N PHE A 132 -7.43 -10.58 -6.93
CA PHE A 132 -6.71 -9.55 -6.19
C PHE A 132 -5.71 -10.18 -5.22
N ASN A 133 -4.64 -9.46 -4.94
CA ASN A 133 -3.55 -9.85 -4.05
C ASN A 133 -3.44 -8.88 -2.88
N LEU A 134 -2.76 -9.30 -1.82
CA LEU A 134 -2.23 -8.36 -0.82
C LEU A 134 -1.04 -7.60 -1.43
N PRO A 135 -0.91 -6.30 -1.17
CA PRO A 135 0.20 -5.51 -1.71
C PRO A 135 1.53 -6.05 -1.18
N HIS A 136 2.43 -6.44 -2.08
CA HIS A 136 3.78 -6.86 -1.71
C HIS A 136 4.76 -5.70 -1.75
N ASN A 137 4.63 -4.86 -2.78
CA ASN A 137 5.40 -3.62 -2.89
C ASN A 137 4.81 -2.54 -1.97
N MET A 138 5.63 -2.05 -1.05
CA MET A 138 5.21 -1.01 -0.10
C MET A 138 4.91 0.34 -0.75
N LEU A 139 5.38 0.59 -1.98
CA LEU A 139 5.01 1.80 -2.73
C LEU A 139 3.51 1.84 -3.04
N ILE A 140 2.84 0.70 -3.16
CA ILE A 140 1.38 0.63 -3.32
C ILE A 140 0.69 1.25 -2.10
N LEU A 141 1.09 0.85 -0.91
CA LEU A 141 0.51 1.38 0.32
C LEU A 141 0.90 2.85 0.57
N ALA A 142 2.11 3.25 0.17
CA ALA A 142 2.54 4.64 0.23
C ALA A 142 1.74 5.54 -0.73
N ALA A 143 1.46 5.06 -1.95
CA ALA A 143 0.62 5.77 -2.90
C ALA A 143 -0.82 5.90 -2.39
N LEU A 144 -1.40 4.82 -1.87
CA LEU A 144 -2.73 4.84 -1.25
C LEU A 144 -2.82 5.79 -0.06
N TYR A 145 -1.77 5.85 0.76
CA TYR A 145 -1.70 6.81 1.86
C TYR A 145 -1.61 8.26 1.36
N HIS A 146 -0.85 8.49 0.27
CA HIS A 146 -0.74 9.79 -0.34
C HIS A 146 -2.09 10.29 -0.89
N PHE A 147 -2.83 9.41 -1.55
CA PHE A 147 -4.15 9.71 -2.13
C PHE A 147 -5.32 9.39 -1.18
N TRP A 148 -5.09 9.17 0.11
CA TRP A 148 -6.08 8.63 1.03
C TRP A 148 -7.38 9.41 1.07
N GLU A 149 -7.33 10.73 1.21
CA GLU A 149 -8.52 11.58 1.24
C GLU A 149 -9.28 11.48 -0.08
N GLN A 150 -8.62 11.71 -1.21
CA GLN A 150 -9.21 11.61 -2.54
C GLN A 150 -9.76 10.21 -2.83
N PHE A 151 -9.05 9.16 -2.40
CA PHE A 151 -9.50 7.79 -2.54
C PHE A 151 -10.82 7.55 -1.78
N ASN A 152 -10.92 8.01 -0.55
CA ASN A 152 -12.12 7.86 0.26
C ASN A 152 -13.28 8.75 -0.22
N GLU A 153 -13.03 9.90 -0.81
CA GLU A 153 -14.04 10.70 -1.51
C GLU A 153 -14.67 9.94 -2.69
N ILE A 154 -13.86 9.20 -3.45
CA ILE A 154 -14.35 8.32 -4.52
C ILE A 154 -15.15 7.17 -3.92
N VAL A 155 -14.61 6.50 -2.90
CA VAL A 155 -15.25 5.37 -2.21
C VAL A 155 -16.63 5.74 -1.66
N ALA A 156 -16.80 6.96 -1.13
CA ALA A 156 -18.08 7.45 -0.61
C ALA A 156 -19.21 7.49 -1.66
N ARG A 157 -18.88 7.49 -2.95
CA ARG A 157 -19.84 7.46 -4.09
C ARG A 157 -20.09 6.05 -4.64
N ILE A 158 -19.48 5.03 -4.04
CA ILE A 158 -19.61 3.64 -4.46
C ILE A 158 -20.43 2.88 -3.42
N ASP A 159 -21.69 2.62 -3.72
CA ASP A 159 -22.58 1.85 -2.85
C ASP A 159 -22.04 0.42 -2.64
N GLY A 160 -21.92 0.01 -1.39
CA GLY A 160 -21.34 -1.27 -1.00
C GLY A 160 -19.82 -1.30 -0.86
N ALA A 161 -19.13 -0.19 -1.15
CA ALA A 161 -17.70 -0.05 -0.86
C ALA A 161 -17.44 0.16 0.64
N SER A 162 -16.17 0.02 1.04
CA SER A 162 -15.72 0.29 2.40
C SER A 162 -14.58 1.31 2.39
N GLU A 163 -14.54 2.16 3.39
CA GLU A 163 -13.52 3.18 3.54
C GLU A 163 -12.14 2.55 3.79
N LEU A 164 -11.12 3.11 3.15
CA LEU A 164 -9.72 2.72 3.38
C LEU A 164 -9.22 3.36 4.66
N ALA A 165 -8.64 2.55 5.54
CA ALA A 165 -7.99 3.00 6.77
C ALA A 165 -6.58 2.42 6.91
N PHE A 166 -5.78 3.02 7.75
CA PHE A 166 -4.45 2.55 8.12
C PHE A 166 -4.36 2.29 9.64
N PRO A 167 -3.51 1.34 10.09
CA PRO A 167 -2.45 0.65 9.34
C PRO A 167 -2.94 -0.48 8.41
N ALA A 168 -2.21 -0.70 7.31
CA ALA A 168 -2.52 -1.72 6.32
C ALA A 168 -1.36 -2.71 6.14
N TRP A 169 -1.70 -3.99 5.88
CA TRP A 169 -0.74 -5.07 5.66
C TRP A 169 -0.08 -5.01 4.29
N SER A 170 1.22 -5.31 4.26
CA SER A 170 1.90 -5.85 3.10
C SER A 170 2.02 -7.37 3.21
N SER A 171 2.04 -8.08 2.10
CA SER A 171 2.36 -9.52 2.05
C SER A 171 3.86 -9.80 2.17
N ALA A 172 4.69 -8.80 2.41
CA ALA A 172 6.13 -8.96 2.59
C ALA A 172 6.48 -9.32 4.03
N MET A 173 7.27 -10.38 4.18
CA MET A 173 7.73 -10.86 5.47
C MET A 173 8.92 -10.04 5.97
N ASN A 174 8.86 -9.56 7.21
CA ASN A 174 9.98 -8.92 7.89
C ASN A 174 10.80 -9.94 8.72
N SER A 175 10.11 -10.85 9.39
CA SER A 175 10.71 -11.95 10.17
C SER A 175 9.76 -13.14 10.20
N SER A 176 10.16 -14.25 10.82
CA SER A 176 9.30 -15.45 10.95
C SER A 176 7.97 -15.19 11.67
N TYR A 177 7.82 -14.05 12.34
CA TYR A 177 6.62 -13.69 13.11
C TYR A 177 6.05 -12.32 12.74
N ASN A 178 6.77 -11.51 11.94
CA ASN A 178 6.38 -10.16 11.58
C ASN A 178 6.26 -9.99 10.07
N ALA A 179 5.22 -9.27 9.66
CA ALA A 179 5.07 -8.76 8.30
C ALA A 179 5.27 -7.24 8.25
N TRP A 180 5.64 -6.74 7.09
CA TRP A 180 5.68 -5.31 6.83
C TRP A 180 4.26 -4.72 6.80
N ARG A 181 4.14 -3.50 7.23
CA ARG A 181 2.91 -2.70 7.20
C ARG A 181 3.20 -1.24 6.92
N TYR A 182 2.21 -0.54 6.44
CA TYR A 182 2.20 0.92 6.39
C TYR A 182 1.32 1.45 7.51
N ASN A 183 1.83 2.37 8.33
CA ASN A 183 1.10 2.83 9.51
C ASN A 183 0.27 4.10 9.24
N SER A 184 -0.56 4.48 10.20
CA SER A 184 -1.43 5.65 10.13
C SER A 184 -0.69 7.00 10.18
N CYS A 185 0.62 6.99 10.43
CA CYS A 185 1.46 8.20 10.41
C CYS A 185 2.30 8.33 9.14
N GLY A 186 2.06 7.50 8.12
CA GLY A 186 2.78 7.57 6.84
C GLY A 186 4.16 6.92 6.85
N TYR A 187 4.44 5.96 7.74
CA TYR A 187 5.73 5.29 7.84
C TYR A 187 5.63 3.79 7.62
N PHE A 188 6.70 3.22 7.06
CA PHE A 188 6.92 1.78 7.04
C PHE A 188 7.21 1.27 8.44
N GLY A 189 6.72 0.08 8.73
CA GLY A 189 6.98 -0.60 9.97
C GLY A 189 6.65 -2.09 9.85
N SER A 190 6.87 -2.84 10.90
CA SER A 190 6.47 -4.24 10.94
C SER A 190 5.58 -4.50 12.16
N ASN A 191 4.77 -5.54 12.09
CA ASN A 191 3.94 -5.99 13.18
C ASN A 191 3.83 -7.51 13.18
N LEU A 192 3.48 -8.07 14.31
CA LEU A 192 3.19 -9.49 14.44
C LEU A 192 2.00 -9.84 13.55
N PHE A 193 2.14 -10.85 12.71
CA PHE A 193 1.18 -11.17 11.65
C PHE A 193 -0.18 -11.68 12.15
N TYR A 194 -0.31 -12.00 13.43
CA TYR A 194 -1.59 -12.37 14.04
C TYR A 194 -2.43 -11.18 14.56
N TYR A 195 -1.90 -9.95 14.50
CA TYR A 195 -2.73 -8.76 14.70
C TYR A 195 -3.63 -8.50 13.50
N SER A 196 -4.80 -7.91 13.74
CA SER A 196 -5.70 -7.50 12.67
C SER A 196 -5.33 -6.11 12.19
N LEU A 197 -4.96 -6.00 10.91
CA LEU A 197 -4.76 -4.73 10.21
C LEU A 197 -5.54 -4.76 8.90
N MET A 198 -5.69 -3.60 8.27
CA MET A 198 -6.42 -3.45 7.02
C MET A 198 -5.81 -4.29 5.90
N CYS A 199 -6.63 -5.09 5.25
CA CYS A 199 -6.28 -5.87 4.06
C CYS A 199 -6.76 -5.11 2.83
N VAL A 200 -5.84 -4.82 1.92
CA VAL A 200 -6.07 -4.04 0.72
C VAL A 200 -6.00 -4.96 -0.50
N PRO A 201 -7.14 -5.22 -1.18
CA PRO A 201 -7.12 -6.00 -2.42
C PRO A 201 -6.55 -5.16 -3.56
N CYS A 202 -5.44 -5.59 -4.16
CA CYS A 202 -4.80 -4.87 -5.26
C CYS A 202 -4.23 -5.82 -6.33
N VAL A 203 -4.06 -5.30 -7.55
CA VAL A 203 -3.37 -5.96 -8.65
C VAL A 203 -2.68 -4.89 -9.51
N LEU A 204 -1.49 -5.17 -10.05
CA LEU A 204 -0.84 -4.26 -10.99
C LEU A 204 -1.73 -4.06 -12.21
N TYR A 205 -1.82 -2.82 -12.67
CA TYR A 205 -2.63 -2.40 -13.81
C TYR A 205 -1.69 -1.78 -14.87
N GLU A 206 -1.68 -2.41 -16.06
CA GLU A 206 -0.88 -2.00 -17.22
C GLU A 206 -1.74 -1.27 -18.27
#